data_5a51a9da2d492b4cf69b0404baba949a
#
_entry.id   5a51a9da2d492b4cf69b0404baba949a
#
_cell.length_a   1.000
_cell.length_b   1.000
_cell.length_c   1.000
_cell.angle_alpha   90.00
_cell.angle_beta   90.00
_cell.angle_gamma   90.00
#
_symmetry.space_group_name_H-M   'P 1'
#
loop_
_entity.id
_entity.type
_entity.pdbx_description
1 polymer ?
#
loop_
_entity_poly.entity_id
_entity_poly.type
_entity_poly.pdbx_seq_one_letter_code
_entity_poly.pdbx_strand_id
1 'polypeptide(L)'
;ANTGAVTCGYTLTDKYLDKGSDQLVGEMKGRKFKVNEKQKVENGYKVTYQQIPNAMENDDYYTFVIQSEDKAGNISKKSIHFTVNRYGSVYHLSSYAKSINGTYVKDADKIVLEEINPDQLSDCNLKVVRDNDPIALKNEDASIEKKHDKWYKVTYTVNASALKEEGTYRIITSSKDTAKHTSSNDMSKKKASISFGVDTTKPNILISNIEGGKVYAQDGRTATVLVKDNLLLQSAKVYVNDNLIKEYDEKVPEKIDIPLDQKDEAQSIHVIVKDAAGNESEITMDNIYVTTNLWIRFIHSVPAMATAGGVSLAVILAAVIVLRKRIKAKPSVEDDEK
;
A
#
# COMPACT_ATOMS: atom_id res chain seq x y z
N ALA A 1 -11.79 36.21 4.24
CA ALA A 1 -11.79 37.10 3.11
C ALA A 1 -12.77 36.61 2.06
N ASN A 2 -13.79 37.34 1.78
CA ASN A 2 -14.95 36.86 1.05
C ASN A 2 -14.92 37.19 -0.46
N THR A 3 -14.52 38.38 -0.86
CA THR A 3 -14.56 38.79 -2.26
C THR A 3 -13.29 39.51 -2.71
N GLY A 4 -12.47 39.95 -1.78
CA GLY A 4 -11.27 40.73 -2.08
C GLY A 4 -10.03 39.89 -2.36
N ALA A 5 -9.02 40.58 -2.80
CA ALA A 5 -7.66 40.06 -2.89
C ALA A 5 -7.14 39.62 -1.51
N VAL A 6 -6.54 38.43 -1.44
CA VAL A 6 -5.93 37.96 -0.21
C VAL A 6 -4.41 37.89 -0.38
N THR A 7 -3.72 38.67 0.42
CA THR A 7 -2.26 38.67 0.51
C THR A 7 -1.82 38.26 1.91
N CYS A 8 -0.73 37.55 2.00
CA CYS A 8 -0.08 37.18 3.25
C CYS A 8 1.28 37.89 3.32
N GLY A 9 1.71 38.18 4.53
CA GLY A 9 3.02 38.78 4.76
C GLY A 9 3.38 38.75 6.24
N TYR A 10 4.62 39.12 6.54
CA TYR A 10 5.11 39.26 7.89
C TYR A 10 6.09 40.45 7.98
N THR A 11 6.27 40.95 9.18
CA THR A 11 7.34 41.86 9.53
C THR A 11 8.24 41.19 10.53
N LEU A 12 9.51 41.16 10.25
CA LEU A 12 10.56 40.58 11.09
C LEU A 12 11.50 41.69 11.52
N THR A 13 11.63 41.87 12.82
CA THR A 13 12.52 42.87 13.41
C THR A 13 13.31 42.29 14.56
N ASP A 14 14.60 42.44 14.53
CA ASP A 14 15.52 42.13 15.61
C ASP A 14 16.85 42.88 15.43
N LYS A 15 17.42 43.35 16.51
CA LYS A 15 18.70 44.11 16.48
C LYS A 15 19.87 43.23 15.96
N TYR A 16 19.79 41.93 16.22
CA TYR A 16 20.83 40.94 15.87
C TYR A 16 20.31 39.89 14.89
N LEU A 17 19.34 40.26 14.06
CA LEU A 17 18.74 39.33 13.10
C LEU A 17 19.80 38.66 12.22
N ASP A 18 19.71 37.36 12.08
CA ASP A 18 20.44 36.64 11.05
C ASP A 18 19.71 36.79 9.71
N LYS A 19 20.35 37.48 8.78
CA LYS A 19 19.75 37.80 7.48
C LYS A 19 19.67 36.55 6.62
N GLY A 20 18.46 36.10 6.34
CA GLY A 20 18.21 34.94 5.50
C GLY A 20 17.80 33.68 6.25
N SER A 21 17.75 33.74 7.59
CA SER A 21 17.24 32.63 8.41
C SER A 21 15.72 32.49 8.35
N ASP A 22 15.01 33.50 7.82
CA ASP A 22 13.55 33.48 7.75
C ASP A 22 13.03 32.44 6.77
N GLN A 23 12.17 31.56 7.28
CA GLN A 23 11.57 30.47 6.52
C GLN A 23 10.05 30.43 6.68
N LEU A 24 9.36 30.22 5.57
CA LEU A 24 7.94 29.85 5.57
C LEU A 24 7.83 28.33 5.73
N VAL A 25 7.38 27.88 6.91
CA VAL A 25 7.34 26.45 7.29
C VAL A 25 5.92 25.91 7.47
N GLY A 26 4.88 26.69 7.20
CA GLY A 26 3.49 26.31 7.36
C GLY A 26 2.92 25.52 6.18
N GLU A 27 1.85 24.77 6.45
CA GLU A 27 1.09 24.09 5.42
C GLU A 27 0.24 25.11 4.63
N MET A 28 0.42 25.13 3.33
CA MET A 28 -0.27 26.05 2.42
C MET A 28 -0.77 25.30 1.17
N LYS A 29 -1.50 24.22 1.35
CA LYS A 29 -2.15 23.46 0.26
C LYS A 29 -1.18 23.03 -0.87
N GLY A 30 0.06 22.67 -0.52
CA GLY A 30 1.09 22.29 -1.50
C GLY A 30 1.54 23.43 -2.43
N ARG A 31 1.21 24.67 -2.12
CA ARG A 31 1.60 25.83 -2.91
C ARG A 31 2.88 26.45 -2.39
N LYS A 32 3.80 26.72 -3.30
CA LYS A 32 4.94 27.59 -3.01
C LYS A 32 4.47 29.03 -3.11
N PHE A 33 4.39 29.72 -1.99
CA PHE A 33 4.16 31.15 -1.97
C PHE A 33 5.40 31.88 -2.47
N LYS A 34 5.27 32.64 -3.54
CA LYS A 34 6.36 33.47 -4.06
C LYS A 34 6.34 34.81 -3.36
N VAL A 35 7.51 35.30 -2.96
CA VAL A 35 7.68 36.66 -2.45
C VAL A 35 7.33 37.62 -3.55
N ASN A 36 6.45 38.57 -3.24
CA ASN A 36 6.09 39.69 -4.12
C ASN A 36 7.01 40.87 -3.85
N GLU A 37 7.22 41.18 -2.57
CA GLU A 37 8.01 42.32 -2.14
C GLU A 37 8.73 42.05 -0.84
N LYS A 38 9.97 42.55 -0.73
CA LYS A 38 10.75 42.57 0.51
C LYS A 38 11.24 43.98 0.76
N GLN A 39 10.60 44.67 1.69
CA GLN A 39 10.88 46.07 2.04
C GLN A 39 11.73 46.13 3.30
N LYS A 40 12.79 46.94 3.31
CA LYS A 40 13.59 47.20 4.50
C LYS A 40 12.82 48.05 5.49
N VAL A 41 12.84 47.64 6.77
CA VAL A 41 12.32 48.43 7.90
C VAL A 41 13.41 48.60 8.94
N GLU A 42 13.14 49.39 9.98
CA GLU A 42 14.10 49.58 11.08
C GLU A 42 14.36 48.20 11.77
N ASN A 43 15.63 47.86 11.86
CA ASN A 43 16.12 46.56 12.43
C ASN A 43 15.52 45.31 11.80
N GLY A 44 15.13 45.36 10.49
CA GLY A 44 14.56 44.18 9.86
C GLY A 44 13.98 44.42 8.48
N TYR A 45 12.97 43.63 8.14
CA TYR A 45 12.25 43.76 6.86
C TYR A 45 10.81 43.29 6.96
N LYS A 46 10.01 43.80 6.06
CA LYS A 46 8.64 43.40 5.77
C LYS A 46 8.62 42.57 4.48
N VAL A 47 8.06 41.40 4.54
CA VAL A 47 7.89 40.50 3.38
C VAL A 47 6.41 40.36 3.07
N THR A 48 6.06 40.55 1.80
CA THR A 48 4.72 40.34 1.28
C THR A 48 4.78 39.30 0.20
N TYR A 49 3.89 38.31 0.26
CA TYR A 49 3.77 37.26 -0.75
C TYR A 49 2.79 37.64 -1.85
N GLN A 50 2.90 36.97 -2.99
CA GLN A 50 1.94 37.12 -4.07
C GLN A 50 0.52 36.80 -3.60
N GLN A 51 -0.44 37.44 -4.21
CA GLN A 51 -1.85 37.32 -3.93
C GLN A 51 -2.33 35.87 -4.16
N ILE A 52 -3.20 35.36 -3.26
CA ILE A 52 -3.92 34.12 -3.48
C ILE A 52 -4.92 34.32 -4.61
N PRO A 53 -4.77 33.62 -5.76
CA PRO A 53 -5.61 33.82 -6.93
C PRO A 53 -7.09 33.64 -6.63
N ASN A 54 -7.94 34.45 -7.28
CA ASN A 54 -9.39 34.39 -7.10
C ASN A 54 -9.98 33.25 -7.94
N ALA A 55 -9.91 32.04 -7.40
CA ALA A 55 -10.50 30.84 -7.99
C ALA A 55 -11.00 29.90 -6.87
N MET A 56 -12.04 29.10 -7.15
CA MET A 56 -12.69 28.24 -6.15
C MET A 56 -11.71 27.25 -5.52
N GLU A 57 -10.81 26.69 -6.30
CA GLU A 57 -9.78 25.76 -5.84
C GLU A 57 -8.75 26.39 -4.89
N ASN A 58 -8.78 27.72 -4.75
CA ASN A 58 -7.92 28.47 -3.84
C ASN A 58 -8.63 28.84 -2.54
N ASP A 59 -9.91 28.57 -2.42
CA ASP A 59 -10.62 28.72 -1.16
C ASP A 59 -10.25 27.57 -0.23
N ASP A 60 -9.78 27.93 0.98
CA ASP A 60 -9.34 26.94 1.96
C ASP A 60 -9.11 27.56 3.34
N TYR A 61 -8.82 26.66 4.29
CA TYR A 61 -8.25 26.98 5.59
C TYR A 61 -6.73 26.97 5.49
N TYR A 62 -6.10 28.12 5.70
CA TYR A 62 -4.66 28.32 5.55
C TYR A 62 -3.98 28.40 6.91
N THR A 63 -2.86 27.70 7.04
CA THR A 63 -1.90 27.87 8.11
C THR A 63 -0.64 28.53 7.57
N PHE A 64 -0.33 29.71 8.07
CA PHE A 64 0.85 30.47 7.68
C PHE A 64 1.80 30.55 8.86
N VAL A 65 2.96 29.91 8.77
CA VAL A 65 3.94 29.80 9.86
C VAL A 65 5.27 30.36 9.39
N ILE A 66 5.77 31.37 10.11
CA ILE A 66 7.11 31.94 9.90
C ILE A 66 8.00 31.53 11.06
N GLN A 67 9.18 31.07 10.74
CA GLN A 67 10.28 30.79 11.66
C GLN A 67 11.48 31.64 11.26
N SER A 68 12.20 32.18 12.24
CA SER A 68 13.40 32.96 12.03
C SER A 68 14.38 32.75 13.19
N GLU A 69 15.65 32.94 12.93
CA GLU A 69 16.75 32.79 13.88
C GLU A 69 17.54 34.09 13.99
N ASP A 70 18.02 34.42 15.19
CA ASP A 70 18.95 35.51 15.40
C ASP A 70 20.42 35.01 15.30
N LYS A 71 21.38 35.92 15.36
CA LYS A 71 22.82 35.61 15.32
C LYS A 71 23.33 34.82 16.54
N ALA A 72 22.56 34.77 17.61
CA ALA A 72 22.87 34.00 18.80
C ALA A 72 22.26 32.56 18.74
N GLY A 73 21.52 32.22 17.67
CA GLY A 73 20.87 30.93 17.53
C GLY A 73 19.49 30.84 18.18
N ASN A 74 18.92 31.95 18.66
CA ASN A 74 17.57 31.92 19.20
C ASN A 74 16.53 31.86 18.09
N ILE A 75 15.62 30.87 18.18
CA ILE A 75 14.60 30.66 17.18
C ILE A 75 13.25 31.24 17.63
N SER A 76 12.67 32.07 16.77
CA SER A 76 11.32 32.60 16.93
C SER A 76 10.38 32.02 15.89
N LYS A 77 9.17 31.58 16.34
CA LYS A 77 8.17 31.00 15.44
C LYS A 77 6.80 31.61 15.71
N LYS A 78 6.14 32.05 14.64
CA LYS A 78 4.78 32.57 14.72
C LYS A 78 3.87 31.94 13.66
N SER A 79 2.66 31.59 14.08
CA SER A 79 1.65 31.04 13.19
C SER A 79 0.37 31.86 13.21
N ILE A 80 -0.26 31.96 12.05
CA ILE A 80 -1.63 32.45 11.90
C ILE A 80 -2.45 31.45 11.11
N HIS A 81 -3.71 31.32 11.48
CA HIS A 81 -4.68 30.51 10.78
C HIS A 81 -5.77 31.43 10.22
N PHE A 82 -6.13 31.26 8.96
CA PHE A 82 -7.16 32.07 8.33
C PHE A 82 -7.88 31.28 7.23
N THR A 83 -9.08 31.70 6.90
CA THR A 83 -9.91 31.11 5.86
C THR A 83 -10.01 32.07 4.67
N VAL A 84 -9.77 31.54 3.48
CA VAL A 84 -10.15 32.18 2.22
C VAL A 84 -11.41 31.47 1.75
N ASN A 85 -12.53 32.15 1.78
CA ASN A 85 -13.83 31.61 1.43
C ASN A 85 -14.58 32.65 0.57
N ARG A 86 -14.56 32.49 -0.73
CA ARG A 86 -15.17 33.34 -1.73
C ARG A 86 -16.29 32.66 -2.50
N TYR A 87 -16.31 31.32 -2.45
CA TYR A 87 -17.19 30.47 -3.25
C TYR A 87 -17.96 29.45 -2.38
N GLY A 88 -18.46 29.88 -1.23
CA GLY A 88 -19.21 29.04 -0.30
C GLY A 88 -18.31 28.35 0.74
N SER A 89 -18.67 27.16 1.17
CA SER A 89 -17.92 26.43 2.21
C SER A 89 -16.53 26.06 1.78
N VAL A 90 -15.58 26.07 2.72
CA VAL A 90 -14.27 25.46 2.60
C VAL A 90 -14.16 24.27 3.56
N TYR A 91 -13.34 23.31 3.21
CA TYR A 91 -13.20 22.06 3.95
C TYR A 91 -11.75 21.86 4.41
N HIS A 92 -11.62 21.43 5.66
CA HIS A 92 -10.35 21.08 6.26
C HIS A 92 -10.39 19.62 6.75
N LEU A 93 -9.55 18.78 6.15
CA LEU A 93 -9.38 17.40 6.54
C LEU A 93 -8.38 17.31 7.71
N SER A 94 -8.67 16.44 8.68
CA SER A 94 -7.69 16.10 9.72
C SER A 94 -6.40 15.53 9.11
N SER A 95 -5.31 15.53 9.87
CA SER A 95 -4.04 14.97 9.40
C SER A 95 -4.18 13.49 9.03
N TYR A 96 -4.92 12.73 9.83
CA TYR A 96 -5.20 11.33 9.53
C TYR A 96 -6.04 11.14 8.26
N ALA A 97 -7.13 11.90 8.10
CA ALA A 97 -7.93 11.83 6.87
C ALA A 97 -7.10 12.15 5.61
N LYS A 98 -6.15 13.08 5.71
CA LYS A 98 -5.21 13.38 4.61
C LYS A 98 -4.23 12.25 4.34
N SER A 99 -3.72 11.60 5.38
CA SER A 99 -2.68 10.56 5.22
C SER A 99 -3.21 9.29 4.57
N ILE A 100 -4.47 8.93 4.83
CA ILE A 100 -5.07 7.72 4.24
C ILE A 100 -5.81 7.98 2.92
N ASN A 101 -6.04 9.25 2.57
CA ASN A 101 -6.81 9.59 1.36
C ASN A 101 -6.09 9.14 0.08
N GLY A 102 -6.75 8.29 -0.70
CA GLY A 102 -6.21 7.66 -1.90
C GLY A 102 -5.33 6.45 -1.63
N THR A 103 -5.31 5.91 -0.40
CA THR A 103 -4.50 4.75 -0.02
C THR A 103 -5.37 3.58 0.47
N TYR A 104 -4.73 2.46 0.79
CA TYR A 104 -5.34 1.31 1.44
C TYR A 104 -4.70 1.11 2.80
N VAL A 105 -5.51 0.71 3.80
CA VAL A 105 -5.06 0.47 5.18
C VAL A 105 -5.68 -0.82 5.72
N LYS A 106 -5.03 -1.46 6.68
CA LYS A 106 -5.58 -2.64 7.35
C LYS A 106 -6.68 -2.30 8.35
N ASP A 107 -6.59 -1.12 8.93
CA ASP A 107 -7.54 -0.62 9.90
C ASP A 107 -7.68 0.89 9.77
N ALA A 108 -8.88 1.38 9.78
CA ALA A 108 -9.16 2.81 9.66
C ALA A 108 -9.59 3.38 11.02
N ASP A 109 -8.88 4.42 11.45
CA ASP A 109 -9.25 5.19 12.64
C ASP A 109 -10.31 6.26 12.30
N LYS A 110 -10.67 7.02 13.29
CA LYS A 110 -11.66 8.10 13.18
C LYS A 110 -11.30 9.14 12.12
N ILE A 111 -12.22 9.38 11.20
CA ILE A 111 -12.11 10.42 10.17
C ILE A 111 -12.80 11.68 10.64
N VAL A 112 -12.11 12.81 10.55
CA VAL A 112 -12.66 14.13 10.89
C VAL A 112 -12.50 15.08 9.71
N LEU A 113 -13.60 15.72 9.35
CA LEU A 113 -13.69 16.76 8.33
C LEU A 113 -14.36 17.99 8.92
N GLU A 114 -13.75 19.16 8.79
CA GLU A 114 -14.34 20.43 9.19
C GLU A 114 -14.82 21.20 7.95
N GLU A 115 -16.03 21.69 7.97
CA GLU A 115 -16.60 22.61 7.03
C GLU A 115 -16.70 24.00 7.66
N ILE A 116 -16.18 25.02 6.97
CA ILE A 116 -16.12 26.40 7.45
C ILE A 116 -16.81 27.30 6.43
N ASN A 117 -17.75 28.12 6.93
CA ASN A 117 -18.51 29.05 6.10
C ASN A 117 -18.69 30.40 6.83
N PRO A 118 -18.68 31.56 6.14
CA PRO A 118 -19.04 32.84 6.76
C PRO A 118 -20.50 32.89 7.18
N ASP A 119 -21.38 32.13 6.53
CA ASP A 119 -22.82 32.10 6.77
C ASP A 119 -23.23 30.84 7.55
N GLN A 120 -24.36 30.92 8.23
CA GLN A 120 -24.95 29.78 8.94
C GLN A 120 -25.27 28.64 7.95
N LEU A 121 -24.92 27.43 8.34
CA LEU A 121 -25.16 26.22 7.57
C LEU A 121 -26.39 25.45 8.08
N SER A 122 -27.25 25.08 7.14
CA SER A 122 -28.41 24.21 7.33
C SER A 122 -28.25 22.92 6.53
N ASP A 123 -29.19 21.97 6.70
CA ASP A 123 -29.24 20.70 5.95
C ASP A 123 -27.89 19.98 5.91
N CYS A 124 -27.15 20.01 7.05
CA CYS A 124 -25.85 19.35 7.14
C CYS A 124 -26.05 17.84 7.19
N ASN A 125 -25.55 17.14 6.18
CA ASN A 125 -25.65 15.70 6.05
C ASN A 125 -24.27 15.07 5.92
N LEU A 126 -24.14 13.86 6.45
CA LEU A 126 -22.95 13.01 6.35
C LEU A 126 -23.37 11.65 5.80
N LYS A 127 -22.73 11.23 4.74
CA LYS A 127 -22.95 9.96 4.08
C LYS A 127 -21.62 9.22 3.95
N VAL A 128 -21.60 7.96 4.36
CA VAL A 128 -20.48 7.05 4.11
C VAL A 128 -20.94 6.03 3.06
N VAL A 129 -20.11 5.82 2.07
CA VAL A 129 -20.35 4.90 0.95
C VAL A 129 -19.24 3.86 0.97
N ARG A 130 -19.58 2.58 0.89
CA ARG A 130 -18.64 1.46 0.74
C ARG A 130 -18.98 0.71 -0.55
N ASP A 131 -17.99 0.52 -1.42
CA ASP A 131 -18.13 -0.19 -2.71
C ASP A 131 -19.28 0.35 -3.59
N ASN A 132 -19.47 1.69 -3.56
CA ASN A 132 -20.54 2.46 -4.18
C ASN A 132 -21.92 2.38 -3.50
N ASP A 133 -22.10 1.58 -2.46
CA ASP A 133 -23.34 1.49 -1.71
C ASP A 133 -23.31 2.32 -0.44
N PRO A 134 -24.35 3.11 -0.14
CA PRO A 134 -24.43 3.86 1.12
C PRO A 134 -24.63 2.91 2.30
N ILE A 135 -23.81 3.09 3.33
CA ILE A 135 -23.99 2.35 4.59
C ILE A 135 -24.92 3.09 5.55
N ALA A 136 -25.72 2.34 6.28
CA ALA A 136 -26.58 2.90 7.31
C ALA A 136 -25.75 3.19 8.57
N LEU A 137 -25.61 4.48 8.91
CA LEU A 137 -24.88 4.93 10.09
C LEU A 137 -25.79 4.91 11.34
N LYS A 138 -25.30 4.36 12.43
CA LYS A 138 -25.91 4.48 13.76
C LYS A 138 -25.39 5.76 14.44
N ASN A 139 -26.01 6.15 15.53
CA ASN A 139 -25.59 7.35 16.30
C ASN A 139 -24.15 7.25 16.82
N GLU A 140 -23.67 6.05 17.11
CA GLU A 140 -22.30 5.78 17.56
C GLU A 140 -21.26 5.81 16.41
N ASP A 141 -21.70 5.68 15.18
CA ASP A 141 -20.85 5.60 14.00
C ASP A 141 -20.40 6.97 13.47
N ALA A 142 -21.21 7.99 13.73
CA ALA A 142 -20.93 9.32 13.21
C ALA A 142 -21.57 10.43 14.05
N SER A 143 -20.97 11.63 14.00
CA SER A 143 -21.54 12.83 14.59
C SER A 143 -21.39 14.04 13.67
N ILE A 144 -22.29 15.01 13.85
CA ILE A 144 -22.28 16.32 13.20
C ILE A 144 -22.39 17.39 14.29
N GLU A 145 -21.30 18.10 14.52
CA GLU A 145 -21.23 19.14 15.54
C GLU A 145 -21.16 20.52 14.88
N LYS A 146 -21.99 21.46 15.35
CA LYS A 146 -22.03 22.84 14.85
C LYS A 146 -21.49 23.79 15.89
N LYS A 147 -20.56 24.66 15.47
CA LYS A 147 -20.00 25.69 16.31
C LYS A 147 -19.99 27.03 15.55
N HIS A 148 -20.28 28.11 16.27
CA HIS A 148 -20.13 29.46 15.78
C HIS A 148 -19.14 30.21 16.65
N ASP A 149 -18.11 30.74 16.03
CA ASP A 149 -17.16 31.65 16.64
C ASP A 149 -17.01 32.85 15.68
N LYS A 150 -15.87 33.07 15.10
CA LYS A 150 -15.68 34.03 14.01
C LYS A 150 -16.34 33.58 12.68
N TRP A 151 -16.41 32.26 12.49
CA TRP A 151 -17.01 31.58 11.35
C TRP A 151 -17.97 30.52 11.82
N TYR A 152 -18.95 30.16 11.00
CA TYR A 152 -19.72 28.93 11.22
C TYR A 152 -18.85 27.73 10.86
N LYS A 153 -18.72 26.80 11.78
CA LYS A 153 -17.97 25.57 11.63
C LYS A 153 -18.87 24.38 11.88
N VAL A 154 -18.83 23.40 10.95
CA VAL A 154 -19.46 22.11 11.12
C VAL A 154 -18.35 21.06 11.11
N THR A 155 -18.27 20.27 12.19
CA THR A 155 -17.36 19.14 12.30
C THR A 155 -18.12 17.87 12.02
N TYR A 156 -17.74 17.16 11.00
CA TYR A 156 -18.25 15.84 10.66
C TYR A 156 -17.24 14.80 11.13
N THR A 157 -17.72 13.85 11.91
CA THR A 157 -16.89 12.75 12.42
C THR A 157 -17.48 11.43 11.97
N VAL A 158 -16.66 10.55 11.40
CA VAL A 158 -16.96 9.13 11.16
C VAL A 158 -16.05 8.33 12.09
N ASN A 159 -16.64 7.55 12.98
CA ASN A 159 -15.89 6.73 13.93
C ASN A 159 -15.39 5.43 13.26
N ALA A 160 -14.35 4.86 13.84
CA ALA A 160 -13.76 3.60 13.37
C ALA A 160 -14.78 2.45 13.30
N SER A 161 -15.85 2.48 14.15
CA SER A 161 -16.92 1.49 14.12
C SER A 161 -17.61 1.36 12.76
N ALA A 162 -17.75 2.46 12.03
CA ALA A 162 -18.36 2.49 10.69
C ALA A 162 -17.40 2.05 9.57
N LEU A 163 -16.11 1.84 9.86
CA LEU A 163 -15.05 1.64 8.90
C LEU A 163 -14.34 0.28 9.03
N LYS A 164 -14.99 -0.71 9.69
CA LYS A 164 -14.39 -2.02 10.02
C LYS A 164 -14.41 -3.02 8.88
N GLU A 165 -15.42 -2.94 8.02
CA GLU A 165 -15.62 -3.91 6.98
C GLU A 165 -14.66 -3.62 5.80
N GLU A 166 -14.16 -4.64 5.15
CA GLU A 166 -13.34 -4.49 3.95
C GLU A 166 -14.12 -3.82 2.81
N GLY A 167 -13.41 -3.05 1.98
CA GLY A 167 -13.98 -2.35 0.84
C GLY A 167 -13.40 -0.96 0.62
N THR A 168 -13.88 -0.30 -0.43
CA THR A 168 -13.50 1.07 -0.76
C THR A 168 -14.50 2.07 -0.19
N TYR A 169 -14.02 2.99 0.63
CA TYR A 169 -14.83 3.98 1.32
C TYR A 169 -14.78 5.34 0.66
N ARG A 170 -15.93 6.03 0.65
CA ARG A 170 -16.03 7.45 0.34
C ARG A 170 -16.85 8.15 1.42
N ILE A 171 -16.34 9.30 1.90
CA ILE A 171 -17.02 10.13 2.89
C ILE A 171 -17.50 11.41 2.20
N ILE A 172 -18.80 11.62 2.21
CA ILE A 172 -19.47 12.70 1.51
C ILE A 172 -20.27 13.51 2.51
N THR A 173 -20.00 14.81 2.56
CA THR A 173 -20.78 15.77 3.33
C THR A 173 -21.53 16.71 2.42
N SER A 174 -22.68 17.19 2.85
CA SER A 174 -23.41 18.25 2.15
C SER A 174 -24.08 19.18 3.15
N SER A 175 -24.19 20.44 2.76
CA SER A 175 -24.81 21.50 3.53
C SER A 175 -25.44 22.55 2.63
N LYS A 176 -26.26 23.45 3.21
CA LYS A 176 -26.77 24.66 2.56
C LYS A 176 -26.45 25.89 3.39
N ASP A 177 -26.00 26.96 2.74
CA ASP A 177 -25.86 28.28 3.37
C ASP A 177 -27.19 29.05 3.43
N THR A 178 -27.18 30.24 4.02
CA THR A 178 -28.38 31.10 4.12
C THR A 178 -28.88 31.58 2.76
N ALA A 179 -28.02 31.67 1.76
CA ALA A 179 -28.37 32.00 0.37
C ALA A 179 -28.88 30.78 -0.44
N LYS A 180 -29.03 29.60 0.20
CA LYS A 180 -29.45 28.33 -0.40
C LYS A 180 -28.43 27.69 -1.36
N HIS A 181 -27.18 28.12 -1.34
CA HIS A 181 -26.15 27.41 -2.09
C HIS A 181 -25.82 26.07 -1.40
N THR A 182 -25.75 25.03 -2.19
CA THR A 182 -25.33 23.70 -1.71
C THR A 182 -23.81 23.57 -1.81
N SER A 183 -23.18 23.12 -0.74
CA SER A 183 -21.76 22.76 -0.71
C SER A 183 -21.59 21.28 -0.38
N SER A 184 -20.53 20.67 -0.95
CA SER A 184 -20.11 19.29 -0.64
C SER A 184 -18.59 19.19 -0.74
N ASN A 185 -17.99 18.38 0.13
CA ASN A 185 -16.56 18.08 0.07
C ASN A 185 -16.17 17.30 -1.19
N ASP A 186 -17.11 16.54 -1.77
CA ASP A 186 -16.91 15.71 -2.97
C ASP A 186 -16.92 16.53 -4.28
N MET A 187 -17.20 17.82 -4.23
CA MET A 187 -17.07 18.69 -5.39
C MET A 187 -15.60 18.80 -5.81
N SER A 188 -15.28 18.42 -7.06
CA SER A 188 -13.89 18.33 -7.57
C SER A 188 -13.04 19.57 -7.33
N LYS A 189 -13.63 20.77 -7.46
CA LYS A 189 -12.94 22.04 -7.23
C LYS A 189 -12.66 22.35 -5.74
N LYS A 190 -13.34 21.67 -4.81
CA LYS A 190 -13.10 21.84 -3.37
C LYS A 190 -11.85 21.08 -2.89
N LYS A 191 -11.39 20.06 -3.65
CA LYS A 191 -10.18 19.26 -3.35
C LYS A 191 -10.19 18.67 -1.94
N ALA A 192 -11.36 18.28 -1.48
CA ALA A 192 -11.61 17.75 -0.14
C ALA A 192 -12.35 16.43 -0.14
N SER A 193 -12.44 15.77 -1.29
CA SER A 193 -12.97 14.41 -1.38
C SER A 193 -12.11 13.45 -0.56
N ILE A 194 -12.77 12.51 0.12
CA ILE A 194 -12.13 11.49 0.95
C ILE A 194 -12.51 10.13 0.38
N SER A 195 -11.49 9.37 -0.04
CA SER A 195 -11.65 8.01 -0.52
C SER A 195 -10.44 7.18 -0.11
N PHE A 196 -10.65 5.98 0.44
CA PHE A 196 -9.60 5.06 0.87
C PHE A 196 -10.13 3.63 0.86
N GLY A 197 -9.24 2.63 0.92
CA GLY A 197 -9.61 1.22 1.08
C GLY A 197 -9.31 0.71 2.49
N VAL A 198 -10.15 -0.20 2.98
CA VAL A 198 -9.85 -1.05 4.16
C VAL A 198 -9.71 -2.47 3.65
N ASP A 199 -8.57 -3.10 3.94
CA ASP A 199 -8.21 -4.42 3.42
C ASP A 199 -7.35 -5.19 4.43
N THR A 200 -7.89 -6.29 4.92
CA THR A 200 -7.21 -7.22 5.84
C THR A 200 -6.93 -8.56 5.19
N THR A 201 -7.46 -8.78 3.99
CA THR A 201 -7.31 -10.03 3.25
C THR A 201 -5.93 -10.06 2.58
N LYS A 202 -5.23 -11.19 2.74
CA LYS A 202 -3.94 -11.40 2.09
C LYS A 202 -4.11 -11.80 0.63
N PRO A 203 -3.18 -11.40 -0.25
CA PRO A 203 -3.14 -11.92 -1.63
C PRO A 203 -3.11 -13.44 -1.71
N ASN A 204 -3.77 -13.99 -2.70
CA ASN A 204 -3.72 -15.42 -3.00
C ASN A 204 -2.66 -15.70 -4.07
N ILE A 205 -1.84 -16.73 -3.86
CA ILE A 205 -0.78 -17.15 -4.78
C ILE A 205 -1.00 -18.62 -5.11
N LEU A 206 -1.03 -18.95 -6.41
CA LEU A 206 -1.10 -20.32 -6.91
C LEU A 206 0.01 -20.56 -7.93
N ILE A 207 0.86 -21.55 -7.69
CA ILE A 207 1.84 -22.03 -8.68
C ILE A 207 1.23 -23.22 -9.40
N SER A 208 1.26 -23.20 -10.71
CA SER A 208 0.72 -24.25 -11.58
C SER A 208 1.72 -24.67 -12.66
N ASN A 209 1.40 -25.75 -13.38
CA ASN A 209 2.25 -26.42 -14.38
C ASN A 209 3.49 -27.11 -13.85
N ILE A 210 3.77 -26.98 -12.55
CA ILE A 210 4.84 -27.68 -11.84
C ILE A 210 4.36 -28.14 -10.46
N GLU A 211 5.06 -29.10 -9.90
CA GLU A 211 4.83 -29.60 -8.55
C GLU A 211 6.19 -29.84 -7.89
N GLY A 212 6.28 -29.53 -6.60
CA GLY A 212 7.48 -29.80 -5.80
C GLY A 212 7.75 -31.30 -5.69
N GLY A 213 9.01 -31.68 -5.66
CA GLY A 213 9.46 -33.09 -5.61
C GLY A 213 9.33 -33.83 -6.93
N LYS A 214 8.89 -33.20 -8.02
CA LYS A 214 8.74 -33.87 -9.33
C LYS A 214 9.95 -33.65 -10.24
N VAL A 215 10.16 -34.67 -11.09
CA VAL A 215 11.15 -34.68 -12.16
C VAL A 215 10.47 -34.52 -13.51
N TYR A 216 10.84 -33.48 -14.24
CA TYR A 216 10.35 -33.20 -15.58
C TYR A 216 11.44 -33.54 -16.61
N ALA A 217 11.13 -34.49 -17.49
CA ALA A 217 12.02 -35.01 -18.52
C ALA A 217 12.06 -34.11 -19.75
N GLN A 218 12.56 -32.88 -19.58
CA GLN A 218 12.55 -31.81 -20.58
C GLN A 218 13.84 -30.99 -20.49
N ASP A 219 14.15 -30.25 -21.54
CA ASP A 219 15.27 -29.30 -21.63
C ASP A 219 14.92 -27.90 -21.09
N GLY A 220 13.67 -27.68 -20.72
CA GLY A 220 13.13 -26.50 -20.08
C GLY A 220 11.66 -26.66 -19.73
N ARG A 221 11.17 -25.90 -18.73
CA ARG A 221 9.79 -25.92 -18.32
C ARG A 221 9.35 -24.53 -17.82
N THR A 222 8.12 -24.16 -18.11
CA THR A 222 7.54 -22.92 -17.62
C THR A 222 6.57 -23.19 -16.50
N ALA A 223 6.87 -22.67 -15.31
CA ALA A 223 5.90 -22.57 -14.22
C ALA A 223 5.02 -21.33 -14.44
N THR A 224 3.77 -21.41 -14.03
CA THR A 224 2.85 -20.28 -14.06
C THR A 224 2.43 -19.93 -12.63
N VAL A 225 2.71 -18.71 -12.21
CA VAL A 225 2.22 -18.14 -10.96
C VAL A 225 0.99 -17.32 -11.24
N LEU A 226 -0.12 -17.64 -10.58
CA LEU A 226 -1.33 -16.84 -10.58
C LEU A 226 -1.42 -16.10 -9.27
N VAL A 227 -1.61 -14.78 -9.32
CA VAL A 227 -1.78 -13.92 -8.15
C VAL A 227 -3.10 -13.20 -8.24
N LYS A 228 -3.82 -13.13 -7.12
CA LYS A 228 -5.11 -12.44 -7.04
C LYS A 228 -5.30 -11.84 -5.66
N ASP A 229 -5.95 -10.70 -5.63
CA ASP A 229 -6.36 -10.02 -4.42
C ASP A 229 -7.81 -9.53 -4.52
N ASN A 230 -8.44 -9.24 -3.38
CA ASN A 230 -9.81 -8.74 -3.33
C ASN A 230 -9.93 -7.26 -3.70
N LEU A 231 -8.88 -6.44 -3.43
CA LEU A 231 -8.88 -5.01 -3.73
C LEU A 231 -7.75 -4.62 -4.68
N LEU A 232 -6.51 -4.51 -4.22
CA LEU A 232 -5.41 -3.99 -5.05
C LEU A 232 -4.06 -4.62 -4.70
N LEU A 233 -3.47 -5.33 -5.65
CA LEU A 233 -2.08 -5.77 -5.57
C LEU A 233 -1.12 -4.58 -5.71
N GLN A 234 -0.08 -4.54 -4.87
CA GLN A 234 0.95 -3.51 -4.90
C GLN A 234 2.25 -4.00 -5.49
N SER A 235 2.78 -5.13 -5.01
CA SER A 235 4.07 -5.63 -5.48
C SER A 235 4.14 -7.15 -5.51
N ALA A 236 5.01 -7.69 -6.37
CA ALA A 236 5.35 -9.10 -6.40
C ALA A 236 6.84 -9.31 -6.70
N LYS A 237 7.46 -10.24 -5.98
CA LYS A 237 8.84 -10.68 -6.20
C LYS A 237 8.87 -12.17 -6.44
N VAL A 238 9.61 -12.57 -7.45
CA VAL A 238 9.77 -13.97 -7.84
C VAL A 238 11.23 -14.34 -7.87
N TYR A 239 11.58 -15.37 -7.12
CA TYR A 239 12.93 -15.92 -7.03
C TYR A 239 12.97 -17.33 -7.60
N VAL A 240 14.05 -17.66 -8.27
CA VAL A 240 14.41 -19.04 -8.66
C VAL A 240 15.80 -19.33 -8.10
N ASN A 241 15.93 -20.38 -7.27
CA ASN A 241 17.16 -20.72 -6.57
C ASN A 241 17.77 -19.50 -5.85
N ASP A 242 16.94 -18.79 -5.07
CA ASP A 242 17.24 -17.57 -4.31
C ASP A 242 17.67 -16.35 -5.17
N ASN A 243 17.70 -16.48 -6.48
CA ASN A 243 17.98 -15.36 -7.38
C ASN A 243 16.67 -14.66 -7.76
N LEU A 244 16.59 -13.35 -7.53
CA LEU A 244 15.47 -12.53 -7.98
C LEU A 244 15.44 -12.49 -9.51
N ILE A 245 14.37 -13.02 -10.11
CA ILE A 245 14.20 -13.08 -11.57
C ILE A 245 13.13 -12.14 -12.10
N LYS A 246 12.14 -11.81 -11.27
CA LYS A 246 11.08 -10.83 -11.60
C LYS A 246 10.69 -10.02 -10.38
N GLU A 247 10.52 -8.72 -10.60
CA GLU A 247 10.01 -7.78 -9.60
C GLU A 247 8.99 -6.87 -10.27
N TYR A 248 7.88 -6.66 -9.59
CA TYR A 248 6.80 -5.77 -10.00
C TYR A 248 6.48 -4.83 -8.85
N ASP A 249 6.50 -3.53 -9.12
CA ASP A 249 6.05 -2.48 -8.24
C ASP A 249 4.88 -1.76 -8.93
N GLU A 250 3.75 -1.61 -8.24
CA GLU A 250 2.51 -0.91 -8.65
C GLU A 250 1.61 -1.60 -9.70
N LYS A 251 2.07 -2.47 -10.55
CA LYS A 251 1.25 -3.16 -11.58
C LYS A 251 1.59 -4.63 -11.66
N VAL A 252 1.13 -5.37 -10.67
CA VAL A 252 1.33 -6.81 -10.63
C VAL A 252 0.38 -7.48 -11.63
N PRO A 253 0.89 -8.23 -12.63
CA PRO A 253 0.02 -8.98 -13.54
C PRO A 253 -0.60 -10.18 -12.81
N GLU A 254 -1.84 -10.51 -13.14
CA GLU A 254 -2.52 -11.68 -12.55
C GLU A 254 -1.82 -13.01 -12.87
N LYS A 255 -1.05 -13.05 -13.96
CA LYS A 255 -0.30 -14.22 -14.42
C LYS A 255 1.15 -13.87 -14.66
N ILE A 256 2.06 -14.65 -14.04
CA ILE A 256 3.50 -14.51 -14.20
C ILE A 256 4.07 -15.85 -14.66
N ASP A 257 4.63 -15.90 -15.86
CA ASP A 257 5.30 -17.09 -16.39
C ASP A 257 6.78 -17.07 -16.00
N ILE A 258 7.27 -18.19 -15.45
CA ILE A 258 8.62 -18.37 -14.91
C ILE A 258 9.30 -19.49 -15.66
N PRO A 259 10.28 -19.19 -16.52
CA PRO A 259 11.06 -20.23 -17.16
C PRO A 259 12.00 -20.90 -16.17
N LEU A 260 12.02 -22.22 -16.16
CA LEU A 260 12.99 -23.06 -15.48
C LEU A 260 13.86 -23.74 -16.53
N ASP A 261 15.13 -23.44 -16.48
CA ASP A 261 16.11 -24.05 -17.37
C ASP A 261 16.44 -25.50 -16.95
N GLN A 262 16.97 -26.25 -17.88
CA GLN A 262 17.50 -27.58 -17.58
C GLN A 262 18.64 -27.50 -16.56
N LYS A 263 18.47 -28.24 -15.44
CA LYS A 263 19.52 -28.41 -14.42
C LYS A 263 19.44 -29.81 -13.83
N ASP A 264 20.61 -30.40 -13.56
CA ASP A 264 20.75 -31.68 -12.90
C ASP A 264 20.66 -31.58 -11.37
N GLU A 265 20.37 -30.38 -10.86
CA GLU A 265 20.19 -30.04 -9.45
C GLU A 265 18.74 -29.66 -9.18
N ALA A 266 18.34 -29.78 -7.93
CA ALA A 266 17.03 -29.32 -7.46
C ALA A 266 16.91 -27.82 -7.65
N GLN A 267 15.80 -27.38 -8.21
CA GLN A 267 15.43 -25.98 -8.32
C GLN A 267 14.31 -25.65 -7.37
N SER A 268 14.24 -24.40 -6.93
CA SER A 268 13.17 -23.86 -6.11
C SER A 268 12.56 -22.61 -6.75
N ILE A 269 11.29 -22.38 -6.48
CA ILE A 269 10.60 -21.11 -6.78
C ILE A 269 10.11 -20.55 -5.46
N HIS A 270 10.43 -19.30 -5.18
CA HIS A 270 9.88 -18.54 -4.05
C HIS A 270 9.19 -17.29 -4.58
N VAL A 271 7.95 -17.06 -4.16
CA VAL A 271 7.12 -15.92 -4.59
C VAL A 271 6.63 -15.19 -3.36
N ILE A 272 6.82 -13.87 -3.34
CA ILE A 272 6.32 -12.97 -2.30
C ILE A 272 5.41 -11.94 -2.99
N VAL A 273 4.21 -11.74 -2.47
CA VAL A 273 3.24 -10.79 -3.00
C VAL A 273 2.70 -9.92 -1.87
N LYS A 274 2.60 -8.61 -2.11
CA LYS A 274 1.99 -7.64 -1.20
C LYS A 274 0.84 -6.91 -1.89
N ASP A 275 -0.23 -6.66 -1.14
CA ASP A 275 -1.30 -5.74 -1.53
C ASP A 275 -0.98 -4.29 -1.13
N ALA A 276 -1.87 -3.39 -1.50
CA ALA A 276 -1.73 -1.96 -1.23
C ALA A 276 -1.95 -1.58 0.26
N ALA A 277 -2.60 -2.43 1.05
CA ALA A 277 -2.73 -2.27 2.50
C ALA A 277 -1.53 -2.84 3.28
N GLY A 278 -0.60 -3.51 2.58
CA GLY A 278 0.59 -4.13 3.14
C GLY A 278 0.34 -5.52 3.74
N ASN A 279 -0.73 -6.24 3.34
CA ASN A 279 -0.85 -7.66 3.64
C ASN A 279 0.09 -8.42 2.70
N GLU A 280 0.75 -9.45 3.24
CA GLU A 280 1.76 -10.20 2.50
C GLU A 280 1.43 -11.68 2.51
N SER A 281 1.61 -12.31 1.35
CA SER A 281 1.61 -13.75 1.16
C SER A 281 2.91 -14.19 0.51
N GLU A 282 3.37 -15.37 0.89
CA GLU A 282 4.51 -16.01 0.27
C GLU A 282 4.23 -17.49 0.04
N ILE A 283 4.84 -18.05 -0.98
CA ILE A 283 4.82 -19.48 -1.28
C ILE A 283 6.18 -19.91 -1.79
N THR A 284 6.64 -21.07 -1.32
CA THR A 284 7.85 -21.72 -1.81
C THR A 284 7.51 -23.09 -2.38
N MET A 285 8.10 -23.43 -3.51
CA MET A 285 8.01 -24.75 -4.12
C MET A 285 9.41 -25.26 -4.40
N ASP A 286 9.80 -26.34 -3.71
CA ASP A 286 11.15 -26.89 -3.71
C ASP A 286 11.25 -28.22 -4.43
N ASN A 287 12.50 -28.67 -4.64
CA ASN A 287 12.83 -29.97 -5.21
C ASN A 287 12.24 -30.21 -6.61
N ILE A 288 12.30 -29.18 -7.46
CA ILE A 288 11.85 -29.24 -8.85
C ILE A 288 13.06 -29.65 -9.70
N TYR A 289 12.96 -30.77 -10.41
CA TYR A 289 14.00 -31.23 -11.32
C TYR A 289 13.52 -31.10 -12.78
N VAL A 290 14.21 -30.28 -13.56
CA VAL A 290 13.99 -30.14 -15.01
C VAL A 290 15.25 -30.64 -15.71
N THR A 291 15.25 -31.89 -16.20
CA THR A 291 16.46 -32.52 -16.69
C THR A 291 16.18 -33.61 -17.70
N THR A 292 17.04 -33.71 -18.72
CA THR A 292 17.09 -34.83 -19.67
C THR A 292 18.03 -35.96 -19.18
N ASN A 293 18.79 -35.75 -18.11
CA ASN A 293 19.73 -36.72 -17.54
C ASN A 293 19.00 -37.94 -16.99
N LEU A 294 19.18 -39.08 -17.61
CA LEU A 294 18.51 -40.34 -17.24
C LEU A 294 18.85 -40.79 -15.83
N TRP A 295 20.05 -40.53 -15.33
CA TRP A 295 20.49 -40.92 -13.99
C TRP A 295 19.77 -40.13 -12.90
N ILE A 296 19.69 -38.81 -13.06
CA ILE A 296 18.97 -37.93 -12.14
C ILE A 296 17.47 -38.30 -12.13
N ARG A 297 16.88 -38.53 -13.30
CA ARG A 297 15.49 -38.96 -13.46
C ARG A 297 15.24 -40.29 -12.74
N PHE A 298 16.17 -41.23 -12.82
CA PHE A 298 16.06 -42.53 -12.16
C PHE A 298 16.11 -42.41 -10.62
N ILE A 299 17.08 -41.65 -10.11
CA ILE A 299 17.27 -41.50 -8.64
C ILE A 299 16.07 -40.77 -7.98
N HIS A 300 15.54 -39.74 -8.61
CA HIS A 300 14.47 -38.90 -8.06
C HIS A 300 13.06 -39.32 -8.51
N SER A 301 12.91 -40.47 -9.16
CA SER A 301 11.63 -41.06 -9.56
C SER A 301 11.27 -42.20 -8.60
N VAL A 302 10.39 -41.94 -7.65
CA VAL A 302 9.94 -42.95 -6.66
C VAL A 302 9.46 -44.25 -7.29
N PRO A 303 8.70 -44.26 -8.43
CA PRO A 303 8.34 -45.53 -9.10
C PRO A 303 9.54 -46.28 -9.67
N ALA A 304 10.53 -45.56 -10.22
CA ALA A 304 11.72 -46.20 -10.77
C ALA A 304 12.62 -46.81 -9.69
N MET A 305 12.75 -46.18 -8.54
CA MET A 305 13.49 -46.73 -7.39
C MET A 305 12.81 -48.00 -6.81
N ALA A 306 11.50 -48.00 -6.72
CA ALA A 306 10.75 -49.18 -6.24
C ALA A 306 10.88 -50.38 -7.18
N THR A 307 10.88 -50.14 -8.52
CA THR A 307 11.07 -51.19 -9.53
C THR A 307 12.53 -51.69 -9.58
N ALA A 308 13.50 -50.75 -9.47
CA ALA A 308 14.92 -51.12 -9.44
C ALA A 308 15.28 -51.94 -8.16
N GLY A 309 14.75 -51.53 -7.01
CA GLY A 309 14.90 -52.30 -5.76
C GLY A 309 14.28 -53.70 -5.86
N GLY A 310 13.10 -53.81 -6.46
CA GLY A 310 12.43 -55.08 -6.69
C GLY A 310 13.20 -56.00 -7.65
N VAL A 311 13.73 -55.45 -8.76
CA VAL A 311 14.54 -56.20 -9.72
C VAL A 311 15.87 -56.65 -9.09
N SER A 312 16.52 -55.81 -8.31
CA SER A 312 17.76 -56.14 -7.62
C SER A 312 17.54 -57.28 -6.61
N LEU A 313 16.46 -57.24 -5.86
CA LEU A 313 16.10 -58.30 -4.91
C LEU A 313 15.79 -59.61 -5.62
N ALA A 314 15.09 -59.58 -6.75
CA ALA A 314 14.77 -60.75 -7.56
C ALA A 314 16.01 -61.42 -8.16
N VAL A 315 16.98 -60.59 -8.67
CA VAL A 315 18.26 -61.11 -9.19
C VAL A 315 19.11 -61.76 -8.07
N ILE A 316 19.16 -61.13 -6.90
CA ILE A 316 19.88 -61.70 -5.74
C ILE A 316 19.23 -63.01 -5.29
N LEU A 317 17.89 -63.08 -5.20
CA LEU A 317 17.17 -64.29 -4.87
C LEU A 317 17.40 -65.41 -5.90
N ALA A 318 17.36 -65.07 -7.20
CA ALA A 318 17.65 -66.03 -8.27
C ALA A 318 19.10 -66.58 -8.19
N ALA A 319 20.08 -65.71 -7.94
CA ALA A 319 21.48 -66.10 -7.75
C ALA A 319 21.66 -66.98 -6.55
N VAL A 320 21.00 -66.72 -5.41
CA VAL A 320 21.02 -67.56 -4.22
C VAL A 320 20.38 -68.93 -4.48
N ILE A 321 19.28 -68.99 -5.23
CA ILE A 321 18.63 -70.27 -5.60
C ILE A 321 19.53 -71.09 -6.50
N VAL A 322 20.18 -70.52 -7.48
CA VAL A 322 21.11 -71.15 -8.39
C VAL A 322 22.33 -71.67 -7.64
N LEU A 323 22.89 -70.89 -6.71
CA LEU A 323 24.00 -71.33 -5.86
C LEU A 323 23.61 -72.48 -4.96
N ARG A 324 22.44 -72.47 -4.32
CA ARG A 324 21.91 -73.53 -3.51
C ARG A 324 21.68 -74.83 -4.31
N LYS A 325 21.20 -74.77 -5.56
CA LYS A 325 21.07 -75.88 -6.47
C LYS A 325 22.42 -76.46 -6.86
N ARG A 326 23.45 -75.65 -7.10
CA ARG A 326 24.81 -76.13 -7.41
C ARG A 326 25.49 -76.77 -6.22
N ILE A 327 25.26 -76.31 -4.99
CA ILE A 327 25.80 -76.89 -3.78
C ILE A 327 25.15 -78.31 -3.50
N LYS A 328 23.88 -78.46 -3.83
CA LYS A 328 23.16 -79.78 -3.66
C LYS A 328 23.46 -80.79 -4.78
N ALA A 329 24.05 -80.34 -5.90
CA ALA A 329 24.37 -81.22 -7.03
C ALA A 329 25.85 -81.74 -7.06
N LYS A 330 26.61 -81.49 -6.00
CA LYS A 330 27.93 -82.18 -5.87
C LYS A 330 27.70 -83.64 -5.42
N PRO A 331 28.10 -84.61 -6.20
CA PRO A 331 28.05 -86.06 -5.78
C PRO A 331 29.02 -86.28 -4.62
N SER A 332 28.57 -87.02 -3.62
CA SER A 332 29.42 -87.55 -2.58
C SER A 332 30.46 -88.49 -3.22
N VAL A 333 31.71 -88.13 -3.06
CA VAL A 333 32.82 -89.10 -3.40
C VAL A 333 32.77 -90.17 -2.32
N GLU A 334 32.35 -91.36 -2.69
CA GLU A 334 32.55 -92.55 -1.89
C GLU A 334 34.02 -92.85 -1.85
N ASP A 335 34.60 -92.85 -0.66
CA ASP A 335 35.91 -93.43 -0.39
C ASP A 335 35.74 -94.95 -0.40
N ASP A 336 36.27 -95.64 -1.42
CA ASP A 336 36.56 -97.05 -1.42
C ASP A 336 38.03 -97.25 -1.01
N GLU A 337 38.23 -97.59 0.24
CA GLU A 337 39.45 -98.26 0.71
C GLU A 337 39.40 -99.78 0.41
N LYS A 338 40.41 -100.23 -0.35
CA LYS A 338 41.08 -101.48 -0.16
C LYS A 338 42.52 -101.39 -0.57
#